data_b4ca78b5fb585126a147bc4a786ca9a7
#
_entry.id   b4ca78b5fb585126a147bc4a786ca9a7
#
_cell.length_a   1.000
_cell.length_b   1.000
_cell.length_c   1.000
_cell.angle_alpha   90.00
_cell.angle_beta   90.00
_cell.angle_gamma   90.00
#
_symmetry.space_group_name_H-M   'P 1'
#
loop_
_entity.id
_entity.type
_entity.pdbx_description
1 polymer ?
#
loop_
_entity_poly.entity_id
_entity_poly.type
_entity_poly.pdbx_seq_one_letter_code
_entity_poly.pdbx_strand_id
1 'polypeptide(L)'
;MLDTTFLDWPFFDQSHRDLALRLDDWCQRHIVPLGHSEDDVDGQCRYLLALLAEGGWLRYAVPKAYGGTLETLDVRSLCLIRETLGRYSGLADFVFAMQGLGSGTITVAGSEAQRDAYLPNVANGKYCAAFALTELASG
;
A
#
# COMPACT_ATOMS: atom_id res chain seq x y z
N MET A 1 24.63 -0.11 4.20
CA MET A 1 24.08 1.25 4.05
C MET A 1 23.08 1.19 2.91
N LEU A 2 21.89 1.72 3.10
CA LEU A 2 20.86 1.73 2.07
C LEU A 2 21.24 2.68 0.94
N ASP A 3 21.15 2.24 -0.31
CA ASP A 3 21.31 3.16 -1.44
C ASP A 3 20.02 3.97 -1.61
N THR A 4 20.13 5.28 -1.37
CA THR A 4 19.04 6.25 -1.53
C THR A 4 19.30 7.25 -2.66
N THR A 5 20.36 7.04 -3.44
CA THR A 5 20.79 7.98 -4.49
C THR A 5 19.74 8.17 -5.58
N PHE A 6 18.88 7.16 -5.79
CA PHE A 6 17.75 7.26 -6.72
C PHE A 6 16.73 8.34 -6.33
N LEU A 7 16.64 8.71 -5.05
CA LEU A 7 15.75 9.78 -4.58
C LEU A 7 16.20 11.18 -5.06
N ASP A 8 17.44 11.31 -5.53
CA ASP A 8 17.95 12.53 -6.13
C ASP A 8 17.56 12.70 -7.60
N TRP A 9 16.96 11.68 -8.19
CA TRP A 9 16.49 11.75 -9.57
C TRP A 9 15.36 12.78 -9.74
N PRO A 10 15.24 13.40 -10.93
CA PRO A 10 14.28 14.48 -11.17
C PRO A 10 12.80 14.05 -11.10
N PHE A 11 12.54 12.76 -10.98
CA PHE A 11 11.18 12.21 -10.79
C PHE A 11 10.63 12.45 -9.38
N PHE A 12 11.51 12.65 -8.39
CA PHE A 12 11.12 12.75 -6.98
C PHE A 12 11.28 14.19 -6.50
N ASP A 13 10.24 14.72 -5.92
CA ASP A 13 10.25 15.99 -5.19
C ASP A 13 10.47 15.76 -3.67
N GLN A 14 10.48 16.85 -2.90
CA GLN A 14 10.74 16.77 -1.46
C GLN A 14 9.73 15.90 -0.72
N SER A 15 8.45 15.93 -1.12
CA SER A 15 7.40 15.11 -0.48
C SER A 15 7.65 13.61 -0.62
N HIS A 16 8.23 13.17 -1.74
CA HIS A 16 8.63 11.79 -1.96
C HIS A 16 9.82 11.36 -1.10
N ARG A 17 10.81 12.25 -0.95
CA ARG A 17 11.95 12.02 -0.05
C ARG A 17 11.51 11.89 1.40
N ASP A 18 10.64 12.79 1.84
CA ASP A 18 10.07 12.77 3.19
C ASP A 18 9.21 11.51 3.43
N LEU A 19 8.46 11.07 2.41
CA LEU A 19 7.69 9.83 2.45
C LEU A 19 8.61 8.61 2.65
N ALA A 20 9.66 8.50 1.83
CA ALA A 20 10.61 7.39 1.90
C ALA A 20 11.28 7.30 3.28
N LEU A 21 11.76 8.42 3.82
CA LEU A 21 12.38 8.48 5.15
C LEU A 21 11.42 8.11 6.28
N ARG A 22 10.19 8.64 6.24
CA ARG A 22 9.17 8.34 7.25
C ARG A 22 8.77 6.86 7.23
N LEU A 23 8.62 6.28 6.05
CA LEU A 23 8.26 4.86 5.94
C LEU A 23 9.42 3.96 6.35
N ASP A 24 10.66 4.31 6.01
CA ASP A 24 11.84 3.56 6.43
C ASP A 24 11.93 3.48 7.97
N ASP A 25 11.84 4.62 8.64
CA ASP A 25 11.83 4.70 10.10
C ASP A 25 10.63 3.93 10.72
N TRP A 26 9.46 4.01 10.11
CA TRP A 26 8.29 3.25 10.55
C TRP A 26 8.51 1.74 10.39
N CYS A 27 9.07 1.29 9.27
CA CYS A 27 9.37 -0.13 9.04
C CYS A 27 10.38 -0.67 10.06
N GLN A 28 11.41 0.10 10.38
CA GLN A 28 12.39 -0.29 11.41
C GLN A 28 11.73 -0.52 12.78
N ARG A 29 10.76 0.31 13.14
CA ARG A 29 10.06 0.21 14.42
C ARG A 29 8.95 -0.83 14.46
N HIS A 30 8.28 -1.09 13.36
CA HIS A 30 7.05 -1.89 13.36
C HIS A 30 7.14 -3.19 12.54
N ILE A 31 7.95 -3.24 11.49
CA ILE A 31 8.09 -4.44 10.63
C ILE A 31 9.25 -5.31 11.08
N VAL A 32 10.43 -4.71 11.29
CA VAL A 32 11.64 -5.44 11.68
C VAL A 32 11.44 -6.33 12.91
N PRO A 33 10.76 -5.87 13.99
CA PRO A 33 10.57 -6.68 15.19
C PRO A 33 9.68 -7.92 14.99
N LEU A 34 8.89 -7.98 13.91
CA LEU A 34 8.01 -9.13 13.63
C LEU A 34 8.80 -10.37 13.23
N GLY A 35 10.02 -10.18 12.68
CA GLY A 35 10.83 -11.29 12.16
C GLY A 35 10.20 -11.93 10.93
N HIS A 36 10.66 -13.16 10.62
CA HIS A 36 10.13 -13.96 9.54
C HIS A 36 9.57 -15.26 10.14
N SER A 37 8.32 -15.58 9.78
CA SER A 37 7.72 -16.87 10.04
C SER A 37 6.96 -17.32 8.79
N GLU A 38 7.00 -18.60 8.50
CA GLU A 38 6.20 -19.21 7.43
C GLU A 38 4.88 -19.81 7.96
N ASP A 39 4.69 -19.75 9.30
CA ASP A 39 3.48 -20.23 9.95
C ASP A 39 2.36 -19.19 9.85
N ASP A 40 1.12 -19.64 9.69
CA ASP A 40 -0.09 -18.81 9.69
C ASP A 40 0.02 -17.55 8.81
N VAL A 41 0.33 -17.71 7.54
CA VAL A 41 0.47 -16.60 6.57
C VAL A 41 -0.79 -15.74 6.52
N ASP A 42 -1.98 -16.34 6.61
CA ASP A 42 -3.25 -15.63 6.62
C ASP A 42 -3.41 -14.71 7.83
N GLY A 43 -3.03 -15.18 9.02
CA GLY A 43 -3.03 -14.37 10.24
C GLY A 43 -2.03 -13.22 10.15
N GLN A 44 -0.83 -13.49 9.61
CA GLN A 44 0.17 -12.46 9.37
C GLN A 44 -0.31 -11.40 8.39
N CYS A 45 -0.97 -11.78 7.28
CA CYS A 45 -1.54 -10.84 6.33
C CYS A 45 -2.60 -9.95 6.99
N ARG A 46 -3.49 -10.51 7.81
CA ARG A 46 -4.50 -9.71 8.55
C ARG A 46 -3.86 -8.76 9.55
N TYR A 47 -2.84 -9.20 10.26
CA TYR A 47 -2.08 -8.36 11.18
C TYR A 47 -1.39 -7.21 10.46
N LEU A 48 -0.68 -7.50 9.36
CA LEU A 48 0.00 -6.49 8.54
C LEU A 48 -0.99 -5.49 7.93
N LEU A 49 -2.17 -5.95 7.49
CA LEU A 49 -3.23 -5.06 7.00
C LEU A 49 -3.66 -4.05 8.06
N ALA A 50 -3.91 -4.52 9.29
CA ALA A 50 -4.27 -3.67 10.41
C ALA A 50 -3.13 -2.70 10.76
N LEU A 51 -1.90 -3.18 10.81
CA LEU A 51 -0.71 -2.39 11.13
C LEU A 51 -0.45 -1.28 10.08
N LEU A 52 -0.59 -1.60 8.79
CA LEU A 52 -0.47 -0.63 7.69
C LEU A 52 -1.60 0.41 7.72
N ALA A 53 -2.82 -0.01 8.10
CA ALA A 53 -3.96 0.90 8.29
C ALA A 53 -3.71 1.87 9.43
N GLU A 54 -3.26 1.39 10.58
CA GLU A 54 -2.91 2.17 11.77
C GLU A 54 -1.81 3.19 11.48
N GLY A 55 -0.78 2.77 10.74
CA GLY A 55 0.28 3.65 10.25
C GLY A 55 -0.17 4.66 9.19
N GLY A 56 -1.38 4.53 8.67
CA GLY A 56 -1.94 5.41 7.63
C GLY A 56 -1.42 5.12 6.22
N TRP A 57 -0.65 4.05 6.05
CA TRP A 57 -0.01 3.74 4.76
C TRP A 57 -1.01 3.32 3.69
N LEU A 58 -2.10 2.64 4.04
CA LEU A 58 -3.15 2.24 3.09
C LEU A 58 -3.85 3.44 2.43
N ARG A 59 -3.82 4.61 3.07
CA ARG A 59 -4.40 5.85 2.52
C ARG A 59 -3.71 6.35 1.24
N TYR A 60 -2.52 5.86 0.93
CA TYR A 60 -1.85 6.17 -0.33
C TYR A 60 -2.44 5.38 -1.52
N ALA A 61 -3.15 4.28 -1.25
CA ALA A 61 -3.80 3.48 -2.28
C ALA A 61 -5.18 4.01 -2.73
N VAL A 62 -5.66 5.10 -2.09
CA VAL A 62 -7.01 5.64 -2.30
C VAL A 62 -6.95 7.16 -2.45
N PRO A 63 -7.75 7.78 -3.35
CA PRO A 63 -7.84 9.23 -3.46
C PRO A 63 -8.39 9.90 -2.20
N LYS A 64 -8.00 11.15 -1.96
CA LYS A 64 -8.39 11.95 -0.77
C LYS A 64 -9.89 12.07 -0.59
N ALA A 65 -10.65 12.19 -1.68
CA ALA A 65 -12.10 12.24 -1.63
C ALA A 65 -12.74 11.05 -0.90
N TYR A 66 -12.00 9.92 -0.81
CA TYR A 66 -12.46 8.68 -0.18
C TYR A 66 -11.59 8.28 1.02
N GLY A 67 -10.96 9.23 1.67
CA GLY A 67 -10.15 9.02 2.88
C GLY A 67 -8.66 8.79 2.64
N GLY A 68 -8.19 8.96 1.40
CA GLY A 68 -6.78 8.89 1.05
C GLY A 68 -5.95 10.10 1.49
N THR A 69 -4.66 10.03 1.27
CA THR A 69 -3.70 11.10 1.64
C THR A 69 -3.56 12.14 0.52
N LEU A 70 -3.56 11.71 -0.74
CA LEU A 70 -3.30 12.54 -1.91
C LEU A 70 -4.59 12.76 -2.72
N GLU A 71 -4.70 13.88 -3.41
CA GLU A 71 -5.88 14.23 -4.23
C GLU A 71 -6.18 13.16 -5.27
N THR A 72 -5.13 12.62 -5.90
CA THR A 72 -5.18 11.51 -6.85
C THR A 72 -4.13 10.48 -6.50
N LEU A 73 -4.21 9.29 -7.09
CA LEU A 73 -3.17 8.28 -6.96
C LEU A 73 -1.86 8.80 -7.57
N ASP A 74 -0.81 8.85 -6.77
CA ASP A 74 0.55 9.17 -7.25
C ASP A 74 1.37 7.89 -7.33
N VAL A 75 1.66 7.48 -8.56
CA VAL A 75 2.40 6.23 -8.85
C VAL A 75 3.80 6.24 -8.22
N ARG A 76 4.46 7.40 -8.13
CA ARG A 76 5.79 7.52 -7.52
C ARG A 76 5.74 7.21 -6.04
N SER A 77 4.76 7.76 -5.33
CA SER A 77 4.53 7.43 -3.92
C SER A 77 4.23 5.95 -3.72
N LEU A 78 3.40 5.35 -4.59
CA LEU A 78 3.10 3.91 -4.53
C LEU A 78 4.36 3.06 -4.76
N CYS A 79 5.21 3.41 -5.73
CA CYS A 79 6.47 2.72 -5.98
C CYS A 79 7.42 2.81 -4.78
N LEU A 80 7.57 3.98 -4.18
CA LEU A 80 8.42 4.18 -3.00
C LEU A 80 7.92 3.37 -1.80
N ILE A 81 6.61 3.33 -1.57
CA ILE A 81 6.02 2.56 -0.48
C ILE A 81 6.29 1.07 -0.71
N ARG A 82 6.04 0.56 -1.90
CA ARG A 82 6.26 -0.84 -2.23
C ARG A 82 7.73 -1.23 -2.15
N GLU A 83 8.62 -0.42 -2.70
CA GLU A 83 10.06 -0.65 -2.63
C GLU A 83 10.54 -0.69 -1.18
N THR A 84 10.10 0.25 -0.36
CA THR A 84 10.48 0.31 1.05
C THR A 84 9.92 -0.89 1.83
N LEU A 85 8.63 -1.18 1.72
CA LEU A 85 8.02 -2.34 2.40
C LEU A 85 8.68 -3.65 1.98
N GLY A 86 8.92 -3.85 0.67
CA GLY A 86 9.53 -5.06 0.13
C GLY A 86 10.94 -5.34 0.65
N ARG A 87 11.70 -4.30 0.98
CA ARG A 87 13.02 -4.44 1.62
C ARG A 87 12.94 -5.04 3.03
N TYR A 88 11.89 -4.71 3.76
CA TYR A 88 11.71 -5.16 5.15
C TYR A 88 10.89 -6.44 5.24
N SER A 89 9.84 -6.55 4.42
CA SER A 89 8.95 -7.72 4.39
C SER A 89 8.22 -7.79 3.04
N GLY A 90 8.51 -8.84 2.27
CA GLY A 90 7.77 -9.13 1.03
C GLY A 90 6.28 -9.33 1.27
N LEU A 91 5.89 -9.84 2.45
CA LEU A 91 4.49 -10.02 2.81
C LEU A 91 3.79 -8.68 3.09
N ALA A 92 4.50 -7.72 3.72
CA ALA A 92 3.97 -6.37 3.92
C ALA A 92 3.77 -5.62 2.59
N ASP A 93 4.74 -5.75 1.65
CA ASP A 93 4.57 -5.23 0.28
C ASP A 93 3.39 -5.88 -0.42
N PHE A 94 3.27 -7.22 -0.34
CA PHE A 94 2.15 -7.94 -0.94
C PHE A 94 0.80 -7.44 -0.43
N VAL A 95 0.62 -7.31 0.89
CA VAL A 95 -0.61 -6.80 1.49
C VAL A 95 -0.94 -5.40 1.00
N PHE A 96 0.05 -4.50 0.97
CA PHE A 96 -0.13 -3.14 0.45
C PHE A 96 -0.47 -3.15 -1.05
N ALA A 97 0.25 -3.94 -1.84
CA ALA A 97 0.04 -4.05 -3.28
C ALA A 97 -1.37 -4.54 -3.63
N MET A 98 -1.88 -5.55 -2.91
CA MET A 98 -3.22 -6.08 -3.14
C MET A 98 -4.32 -5.06 -2.80
N GLN A 99 -4.14 -4.25 -1.75
CA GLN A 99 -5.04 -3.13 -1.46
C GLN A 99 -5.08 -2.15 -2.64
N GLY A 100 -3.94 -1.78 -3.19
CA GLY A 100 -3.83 -0.88 -4.34
C GLY A 100 -4.42 -1.45 -5.63
N LEU A 101 -4.15 -2.73 -5.93
CA LEU A 101 -4.65 -3.39 -7.14
C LEU A 101 -6.18 -3.52 -7.13
N GLY A 102 -6.75 -4.00 -6.03
CA GLY A 102 -8.19 -4.17 -5.91
C GLY A 102 -8.94 -2.84 -5.87
N SER A 103 -8.45 -1.85 -5.13
CA SER A 103 -9.08 -0.53 -5.05
C SER A 103 -8.84 0.34 -6.29
N GLY A 104 -7.73 0.16 -6.98
CA GLY A 104 -7.36 0.94 -8.17
C GLY A 104 -8.39 0.80 -9.30
N THR A 105 -8.87 -0.40 -9.55
CA THR A 105 -9.93 -0.65 -10.54
C THR A 105 -11.23 0.07 -10.19
N ILE A 106 -11.61 0.08 -8.92
CA ILE A 106 -12.80 0.81 -8.43
C ILE A 106 -12.57 2.32 -8.55
N THR A 107 -11.37 2.80 -8.23
CA THR A 107 -11.01 4.21 -8.35
C THR A 107 -11.14 4.71 -9.78
N VAL A 108 -10.65 3.93 -10.76
CA VAL A 108 -10.60 4.35 -12.17
C VAL A 108 -11.95 4.17 -12.86
N ALA A 109 -12.60 3.02 -12.68
CA ALA A 109 -13.75 2.59 -13.48
C ALA A 109 -15.06 2.39 -12.67
N GLY A 110 -15.01 2.45 -11.35
CA GLY A 110 -16.19 2.29 -10.50
C GLY A 110 -17.18 3.46 -10.65
N SER A 111 -18.47 3.20 -10.41
CA SER A 111 -19.47 4.24 -10.20
C SER A 111 -19.20 5.01 -8.90
N GLU A 112 -19.79 6.19 -8.74
CA GLU A 112 -19.70 6.98 -7.50
C GLU A 112 -20.16 6.14 -6.29
N ALA A 113 -21.29 5.46 -6.40
CA ALA A 113 -21.79 4.58 -5.35
C ALA A 113 -20.82 3.45 -4.98
N GLN A 114 -20.09 2.89 -5.94
CA GLN A 114 -19.08 1.87 -5.67
C GLN A 114 -17.85 2.49 -4.97
N ARG A 115 -17.39 3.65 -5.43
CA ARG A 115 -16.27 4.35 -4.78
C ARG A 115 -16.59 4.68 -3.33
N ASP A 116 -17.79 5.23 -3.07
CA ASP A 116 -18.25 5.58 -1.71
C ASP A 116 -18.38 4.36 -0.80
N ALA A 117 -18.86 3.24 -1.34
CA ALA A 117 -19.07 2.02 -0.55
C ALA A 117 -17.75 1.31 -0.17
N TYR A 118 -16.76 1.30 -1.07
CA TYR A 118 -15.59 0.45 -0.92
C TYR A 118 -14.31 1.21 -0.52
N LEU A 119 -14.01 2.34 -1.17
CA LEU A 119 -12.70 2.99 -1.01
C LEU A 119 -12.40 3.47 0.41
N PRO A 120 -13.34 4.06 1.17
CA PRO A 120 -13.06 4.44 2.55
C PRO A 120 -12.72 3.25 3.45
N ASN A 121 -13.34 2.09 3.19
CA ASN A 121 -13.08 0.88 3.96
C ASN A 121 -11.76 0.20 3.58
N VAL A 122 -11.28 0.38 2.36
CA VAL A 122 -9.92 0.01 1.95
C VAL A 122 -8.89 0.92 2.60
N ALA A 123 -9.10 2.25 2.58
CA ALA A 123 -8.19 3.23 3.15
C ALA A 123 -7.96 3.04 4.66
N ASN A 124 -8.98 2.59 5.39
CA ASN A 124 -8.90 2.35 6.84
C ASN A 124 -8.60 0.88 7.22
N GLY A 125 -8.36 0.00 6.23
CA GLY A 125 -8.04 -1.41 6.46
C GLY A 125 -9.20 -2.30 6.92
N LYS A 126 -10.43 -1.78 6.91
CA LYS A 126 -11.62 -2.57 7.27
C LYS A 126 -11.94 -3.63 6.22
N TYR A 127 -11.68 -3.33 4.94
CA TYR A 127 -11.83 -4.27 3.84
C TYR A 127 -10.45 -4.67 3.31
N CYS A 128 -10.28 -5.98 3.11
CA CYS A 128 -9.17 -6.54 2.37
C CYS A 128 -9.55 -6.55 0.89
N ALA A 129 -8.84 -5.78 0.07
CA ALA A 129 -9.06 -5.77 -1.37
C ALA A 129 -8.38 -6.96 -2.04
N ALA A 130 -8.97 -7.44 -3.12
CA ALA A 130 -8.44 -8.51 -3.95
C ALA A 130 -8.62 -8.17 -5.43
N PHE A 131 -7.82 -8.81 -6.26
CA PHE A 131 -7.88 -8.65 -7.71
C PHE A 131 -8.04 -10.03 -8.36
N ALA A 132 -9.16 -10.25 -9.03
CA ALA A 132 -9.49 -11.50 -9.72
C ALA A 132 -9.80 -11.19 -11.19
N LEU A 133 -8.84 -11.46 -12.08
CA LEU A 133 -8.92 -11.13 -13.50
C LEU A 133 -9.04 -12.35 -14.40
N THR A 134 -8.63 -13.52 -13.92
CA THR A 134 -8.60 -14.75 -14.72
C THR A 134 -10.01 -15.15 -15.17
N GLU A 135 -10.19 -15.37 -16.48
CA GLU A 135 -11.42 -15.83 -17.08
C GLU A 135 -11.30 -17.30 -17.52
N LEU A 136 -12.46 -17.98 -17.66
CA LEU A 136 -12.49 -19.41 -18.04
C LEU A 136 -11.84 -19.71 -19.41
N ALA A 137 -11.87 -18.74 -20.33
CA ALA A 137 -11.37 -18.91 -21.70
C ALA A 137 -9.99 -18.28 -21.95
N SER A 138 -9.42 -17.58 -20.98
CA SER A 138 -8.09 -16.98 -21.09
C SER A 138 -7.39 -17.02 -19.73
N GLY A 139 -6.29 -17.70 -19.70
CA GLY A 139 -5.41 -17.78 -18.52
C GLY A 139 -4.39 -16.67 -18.47
#